data_69b4073ec46362e0da9c340fcbcfd9f2
#
_entry.id   69b4073ec46362e0da9c340fcbcfd9f2
#
_cell.length_a   1.000
_cell.length_b   1.000
_cell.length_c   1.000
_cell.angle_alpha   90.00
_cell.angle_beta   90.00
_cell.angle_gamma   90.00
#
_symmetry.space_group_name_H-M   'P 1'
#
loop_
_entity.id
_entity.type
_entity.pdbx_description
1 polymer ?
#
loop_
_entity_poly.entity_id
_entity_poly.type
_entity_poly.pdbx_seq_one_letter_code
_entity_poly.pdbx_strand_id
1 'polypeptide(L)'
;MSGDTAQNRWDAIYSDHDKPGDPGSFVTESEFLPSARTTVVDFAGGTGGTALWLSEQGFDVTLIDVSQVALDIAQQEATRRKLSLSTVHHDLESSDSLSGTWDIAVCCDFLDRTLYSTFHQHVAPHGLLFVKVATVTNQQRHSRPSKRFLVERGELPGLLPGFATLSYDEEWFDDRHEARVVARRSVE
;
A
#
# COMPACT_ATOMS: atom_id res chain seq x y z
N MET A 1 -5.21 15.42 -27.77
CA MET A 1 -5.66 15.76 -26.40
C MET A 1 -4.95 14.76 -25.50
N SER A 2 -3.94 15.23 -24.76
CA SER A 2 -3.22 14.41 -23.77
C SER A 2 -4.22 14.04 -22.69
N GLY A 3 -4.64 12.77 -22.64
CA GLY A 3 -5.53 12.28 -21.58
C GLY A 3 -4.85 12.49 -20.22
N ASP A 4 -5.63 12.87 -19.24
CA ASP A 4 -5.17 13.01 -17.85
C ASP A 4 -4.84 11.61 -17.32
N THR A 5 -3.56 11.23 -17.40
CA THR A 5 -3.09 9.92 -16.96
C THR A 5 -3.13 9.84 -15.42
N ALA A 6 -3.16 8.62 -14.86
CA ALA A 6 -3.06 8.43 -13.41
C ALA A 6 -1.82 9.15 -12.86
N GLN A 7 -0.68 9.02 -13.55
CA GLN A 7 0.55 9.72 -13.21
C GLN A 7 0.37 11.24 -13.10
N ASN A 8 -0.12 11.90 -14.15
CA ASN A 8 -0.27 13.36 -14.15
C ASN A 8 -1.14 13.85 -13.00
N ARG A 9 -2.21 13.12 -12.70
CA ARG A 9 -3.12 13.45 -11.60
C ARG A 9 -2.44 13.35 -10.23
N TRP A 10 -1.69 12.27 -10.00
CA TRP A 10 -0.99 12.06 -8.74
C TRP A 10 0.24 12.95 -8.61
N ASP A 11 1.01 13.17 -9.68
CA ASP A 11 2.11 14.14 -9.69
C ASP A 11 1.62 15.55 -9.30
N ALA A 12 0.47 15.98 -9.82
CA ALA A 12 -0.13 17.27 -9.46
C ALA A 12 -0.51 17.34 -7.97
N ILE A 13 -1.05 16.23 -7.41
CA ILE A 13 -1.40 16.16 -5.98
C ILE A 13 -0.14 16.24 -5.11
N TYR A 14 0.90 15.48 -5.46
CA TYR A 14 2.12 15.44 -4.66
C TYR A 14 3.06 16.63 -4.88
N SER A 15 2.87 17.43 -5.94
CA SER A 15 3.67 18.64 -6.19
C SER A 15 3.59 19.68 -5.05
N ASP A 16 2.50 19.65 -4.28
CA ASP A 16 2.32 20.54 -3.14
C ASP A 16 2.94 19.98 -1.83
N HIS A 17 3.55 18.80 -1.90
CA HIS A 17 4.19 18.16 -0.74
C HIS A 17 5.70 18.38 -0.77
N ASP A 18 6.26 18.81 0.34
CA ASP A 18 7.70 19.04 0.53
C ASP A 18 8.39 17.92 1.33
N LYS A 19 7.63 16.98 1.86
CA LYS A 19 8.11 15.89 2.71
C LYS A 19 7.17 14.67 2.63
N PRO A 20 7.66 13.48 3.02
CA PRO A 20 6.83 12.29 3.17
C PRO A 20 5.67 12.49 4.14
N GLY A 21 4.58 11.79 3.91
CA GLY A 21 3.50 11.65 4.88
C GLY A 21 3.94 10.85 6.13
N ASP A 22 3.10 10.87 7.16
CA ASP A 22 3.34 10.06 8.35
C ASP A 22 3.13 8.56 8.03
N PRO A 23 3.88 7.65 8.67
CA PRO A 23 3.65 6.23 8.53
C PRO A 23 2.32 5.84 9.16
N GLY A 24 1.59 4.94 8.51
CA GLY A 24 0.28 4.50 9.00
C GLY A 24 0.38 3.59 10.22
N SER A 25 -0.37 3.91 11.29
CA SER A 25 -0.42 3.11 12.53
C SER A 25 -0.79 1.64 12.30
N PHE A 26 -1.63 1.36 11.31
CA PHE A 26 -2.01 -0.01 10.94
C PHE A 26 -0.81 -0.93 10.69
N VAL A 27 0.26 -0.42 10.11
CA VAL A 27 1.49 -1.18 9.86
C VAL A 27 2.47 -1.04 11.02
N THR A 28 2.68 0.19 11.52
CA THR A 28 3.73 0.47 12.50
C THR A 28 3.46 -0.12 13.88
N GLU A 29 2.20 -0.32 14.23
CA GLU A 29 1.75 -0.87 15.53
C GLU A 29 1.34 -2.34 15.43
N SER A 30 1.54 -2.98 14.26
CA SER A 30 1.10 -4.35 14.03
C SER A 30 2.00 -5.36 14.74
N GLU A 31 1.40 -6.23 15.54
CA GLU A 31 2.06 -7.38 16.16
C GLU A 31 2.51 -8.46 15.16
N PHE A 32 2.01 -8.41 13.92
CA PHE A 32 2.35 -9.37 12.87
C PHE A 32 3.68 -9.06 12.17
N LEU A 33 4.24 -7.86 12.35
CA LEU A 33 5.54 -7.55 11.75
C LEU A 33 6.63 -8.40 12.39
N PRO A 34 7.43 -9.15 11.59
CA PRO A 34 8.51 -9.96 12.13
C PRO A 34 9.67 -9.08 12.63
N SER A 35 10.38 -9.56 13.65
CA SER A 35 11.59 -8.90 14.14
C SER A 35 12.81 -9.11 13.25
N ALA A 36 12.77 -10.08 12.34
CA ALA A 36 13.86 -10.38 11.42
C ALA A 36 13.80 -9.45 10.19
N ARG A 37 14.97 -9.03 9.70
CA ARG A 37 15.08 -8.33 8.42
C ARG A 37 14.54 -9.22 7.30
N THR A 38 13.67 -8.66 6.49
CA THR A 38 13.06 -9.35 5.36
C THR A 38 12.73 -8.33 4.28
N THR A 39 12.37 -8.81 3.10
CA THR A 39 12.01 -7.97 1.97
C THR A 39 10.58 -7.48 2.09
N VAL A 40 10.35 -6.20 1.81
CA VAL A 40 9.03 -5.57 1.87
C VAL A 40 8.75 -4.82 0.58
N VAL A 41 7.53 -4.89 0.07
CA VAL A 41 7.01 -3.98 -0.95
C VAL A 41 5.89 -3.13 -0.39
N ASP A 42 5.92 -1.84 -0.69
CA ASP A 42 4.84 -0.88 -0.39
C ASP A 42 4.19 -0.47 -1.73
N PHE A 43 3.03 -1.05 -2.00
CA PHE A 43 2.26 -0.80 -3.23
C PHE A 43 1.44 0.48 -3.11
N ALA A 44 1.57 1.37 -4.10
CA ALA A 44 0.95 2.68 -4.12
C ALA A 44 1.27 3.48 -2.83
N GLY A 45 2.54 3.40 -2.38
CA GLY A 45 2.96 3.97 -1.09
C GLY A 45 3.17 5.49 -1.11
N GLY A 46 2.88 6.16 -2.23
CA GLY A 46 2.93 7.61 -2.36
C GLY A 46 4.31 8.17 -2.01
N THR A 47 4.34 9.16 -1.14
CA THR A 47 5.60 9.81 -0.69
C THR A 47 6.42 8.97 0.30
N GLY A 48 6.03 7.70 0.53
CA GLY A 48 6.85 6.70 1.20
C GLY A 48 6.89 6.78 2.73
N GLY A 49 5.89 7.36 3.39
CA GLY A 49 5.90 7.45 4.85
C GLY A 49 6.09 6.09 5.54
N THR A 50 5.28 5.09 5.15
CA THR A 50 5.39 3.72 5.68
C THR A 50 6.67 3.02 5.21
N ALA A 51 7.03 3.16 3.93
CA ALA A 51 8.26 2.58 3.37
C ALA A 51 9.52 3.06 4.07
N LEU A 52 9.62 4.36 4.35
CA LEU A 52 10.75 4.96 5.09
C LEU A 52 10.82 4.46 6.53
N TRP A 53 9.68 4.38 7.21
CA TRP A 53 9.63 3.83 8.57
C TRP A 53 10.08 2.37 8.58
N LEU A 54 9.61 1.53 7.65
CA LEU A 54 10.05 0.15 7.53
C LEU A 54 11.56 0.05 7.26
N SER A 55 12.11 0.93 6.42
CA SER A 55 13.56 1.00 6.18
C SER A 55 14.34 1.37 7.44
N GLU A 56 13.82 2.26 8.29
CA GLU A 56 14.39 2.59 9.61
C GLU A 56 14.39 1.38 10.56
N GLN A 57 13.35 0.52 10.46
CA GLN A 57 13.32 -0.74 11.23
C GLN A 57 14.28 -1.80 10.67
N GLY A 58 14.92 -1.52 9.54
CA GLY A 58 15.95 -2.36 8.94
C GLY A 58 15.42 -3.38 7.93
N PHE A 59 14.19 -3.23 7.44
CA PHE A 59 13.67 -4.01 6.33
C PHE A 59 14.33 -3.57 4.99
N ASP A 60 14.39 -4.49 4.03
CA ASP A 60 14.79 -4.19 2.64
C ASP A 60 13.52 -3.82 1.86
N VAL A 61 13.33 -2.51 1.62
CA VAL A 61 12.05 -1.98 1.17
C VAL A 61 12.10 -1.54 -0.28
N THR A 62 11.09 -1.98 -1.05
CA THR A 62 10.76 -1.48 -2.39
C THR A 62 9.47 -0.67 -2.31
N LEU A 63 9.51 0.61 -2.66
CA LEU A 63 8.35 1.48 -2.80
C LEU A 63 7.92 1.54 -4.26
N ILE A 64 6.67 1.26 -4.55
CA ILE A 64 6.09 1.31 -5.90
C ILE A 64 4.98 2.35 -5.94
N ASP A 65 5.07 3.29 -6.88
CA ASP A 65 4.01 4.28 -7.11
C ASP A 65 4.00 4.72 -8.58
N VAL A 66 2.86 5.25 -9.02
CA VAL A 66 2.68 5.81 -10.36
C VAL A 66 3.20 7.25 -10.44
N SER A 67 3.35 7.94 -9.32
CA SER A 67 3.82 9.31 -9.26
C SER A 67 5.35 9.37 -9.12
N GLN A 68 6.02 9.88 -10.13
CA GLN A 68 7.45 10.12 -10.05
C GLN A 68 7.77 11.20 -8.99
N VAL A 69 6.92 12.21 -8.84
CA VAL A 69 7.07 13.27 -7.82
C VAL A 69 7.07 12.65 -6.42
N ALA A 70 6.13 11.75 -6.14
CA ALA A 70 6.07 11.07 -4.83
C ALA A 70 7.33 10.23 -4.57
N LEU A 71 7.79 9.47 -5.57
CA LEU A 71 9.00 8.65 -5.45
C LEU A 71 10.25 9.50 -5.22
N ASP A 72 10.35 10.66 -5.87
CA ASP A 72 11.46 11.59 -5.69
C ASP A 72 11.50 12.17 -4.27
N ILE A 73 10.33 12.51 -3.70
CA ILE A 73 10.21 12.95 -2.29
C ILE A 73 10.70 11.83 -1.35
N ALA A 74 10.24 10.59 -1.55
CA ALA A 74 10.66 9.46 -0.73
C ALA A 74 12.17 9.21 -0.83
N GLN A 75 12.73 9.25 -2.03
CA GLN A 75 14.15 8.99 -2.28
C GLN A 75 15.05 10.09 -1.71
N GLN A 76 14.64 11.36 -1.78
CA GLN A 76 15.37 12.48 -1.16
C GLN A 76 15.40 12.31 0.36
N GLU A 77 14.27 11.95 0.97
CA GLU A 77 14.21 11.75 2.41
C GLU A 77 14.99 10.51 2.86
N ALA A 78 14.94 9.40 2.11
CA ALA A 78 15.77 8.21 2.35
C ALA A 78 17.25 8.57 2.35
N THR A 79 17.68 9.35 1.35
CA THR A 79 19.08 9.84 1.25
C THR A 79 19.46 10.71 2.47
N ARG A 80 18.58 11.63 2.85
CA ARG A 80 18.79 12.52 4.01
C ARG A 80 18.94 11.74 5.31
N ARG A 81 18.13 10.67 5.50
CA ARG A 81 18.17 9.78 6.68
C ARG A 81 19.22 8.68 6.57
N LYS A 82 19.90 8.55 5.42
CA LYS A 82 20.87 7.46 5.13
C LYS A 82 20.21 6.07 5.18
N LEU A 83 18.98 5.97 4.69
CA LEU A 83 18.23 4.73 4.59
C LEU A 83 18.43 4.09 3.21
N SER A 84 18.34 2.76 3.15
CA SER A 84 18.25 2.02 1.90
C SER A 84 16.77 1.89 1.51
N LEU A 85 16.39 2.51 0.39
CA LEU A 85 15.05 2.43 -0.18
C LEU A 85 15.17 2.25 -1.69
N SER A 86 14.56 1.19 -2.21
CA SER A 86 14.39 1.00 -3.65
C SER A 86 13.07 1.63 -4.09
N THR A 87 13.07 2.36 -5.21
CA THR A 87 11.84 2.93 -5.76
C THR A 87 11.59 2.39 -7.16
N VAL A 88 10.32 2.10 -7.48
CA VAL A 88 9.88 1.61 -8.78
C VAL A 88 8.71 2.46 -9.26
N HIS A 89 8.91 3.18 -10.38
CA HIS A 89 7.85 3.90 -11.04
C HIS A 89 7.02 2.92 -11.87
N HIS A 90 5.76 2.68 -11.45
CA HIS A 90 4.89 1.72 -12.13
C HIS A 90 3.41 2.08 -11.92
N ASP A 91 2.63 2.00 -13.00
CA ASP A 91 1.18 2.15 -12.93
C ASP A 91 0.54 0.79 -12.60
N LEU A 92 0.11 0.65 -11.35
CA LEU A 92 -0.51 -0.59 -10.85
C LEU A 92 -1.90 -0.88 -11.45
N GLU A 93 -2.53 0.11 -12.11
CA GLU A 93 -3.78 -0.07 -12.87
C GLU A 93 -3.51 -0.44 -14.34
N SER A 94 -2.23 -0.49 -14.77
CA SER A 94 -1.86 -0.87 -16.13
C SER A 94 -1.90 -2.39 -16.34
N SER A 95 -1.89 -2.80 -17.61
CA SER A 95 -1.73 -4.23 -17.97
C SER A 95 -0.29 -4.70 -17.96
N ASP A 96 0.67 -3.82 -17.68
CA ASP A 96 2.07 -4.16 -17.66
C ASP A 96 2.38 -5.07 -16.46
N SER A 97 3.16 -6.11 -16.69
CA SER A 97 3.50 -7.06 -15.64
C SER A 97 4.49 -6.45 -14.66
N LEU A 98 4.12 -6.41 -13.40
CA LEU A 98 5.04 -6.15 -12.30
C LEU A 98 5.82 -7.43 -11.98
N SER A 99 7.15 -7.34 -11.88
CA SER A 99 8.00 -8.45 -11.47
C SER A 99 8.52 -8.24 -10.06
N GLY A 100 8.63 -9.31 -9.31
CA GLY A 100 9.15 -9.32 -7.94
C GLY A 100 8.30 -10.15 -7.00
N THR A 101 8.96 -10.66 -5.96
CA THR A 101 8.32 -11.41 -4.87
C THR A 101 8.98 -10.97 -3.57
N TRP A 102 8.16 -10.63 -2.58
CA TRP A 102 8.60 -10.10 -1.29
C TRP A 102 8.01 -10.92 -0.13
N ASP A 103 8.68 -10.91 1.01
CA ASP A 103 8.20 -11.60 2.21
C ASP A 103 7.01 -10.89 2.84
N ILE A 104 6.94 -9.56 2.66
CA ILE A 104 5.85 -8.73 3.14
C ILE A 104 5.38 -7.81 2.02
N ALA A 105 4.09 -7.68 1.84
CA ALA A 105 3.46 -6.66 1.00
C ALA A 105 2.56 -5.76 1.83
N VAL A 106 2.64 -4.47 1.57
CA VAL A 106 1.77 -3.43 2.15
C VAL A 106 1.02 -2.76 1.01
N CYS A 107 -0.27 -2.53 1.17
CA CYS A 107 -1.09 -1.77 0.25
C CYS A 107 -2.14 -0.98 1.05
N CYS A 108 -1.88 0.30 1.25
CA CYS A 108 -2.75 1.17 2.04
C CYS A 108 -3.36 2.27 1.17
N ASP A 109 -4.68 2.48 1.34
CA ASP A 109 -5.43 3.57 0.70
C ASP A 109 -5.48 3.53 -0.85
N PHE A 110 -5.19 2.38 -1.41
CA PHE A 110 -5.30 2.08 -2.84
C PHE A 110 -6.20 0.86 -3.04
N LEU A 111 -7.17 0.94 -3.95
CA LEU A 111 -8.06 -0.17 -4.28
C LEU A 111 -8.06 -0.41 -5.80
N ASP A 112 -7.47 -1.51 -6.19
CA ASP A 112 -7.69 -2.14 -7.50
C ASP A 112 -7.96 -3.63 -7.31
N ARG A 113 -9.16 -4.07 -7.72
CA ARG A 113 -9.61 -5.47 -7.51
C ARG A 113 -8.83 -6.45 -8.38
N THR A 114 -8.31 -5.99 -9.52
CA THR A 114 -7.46 -6.80 -10.41
C THR A 114 -6.12 -7.06 -9.75
N LEU A 115 -5.45 -6.00 -9.28
CA LEU A 115 -4.19 -6.12 -8.55
C LEU A 115 -4.35 -7.01 -7.30
N TYR A 116 -5.42 -6.80 -6.52
CA TYR A 116 -5.66 -7.59 -5.30
C TYR A 116 -5.76 -9.08 -5.59
N SER A 117 -6.38 -9.46 -6.72
CA SER A 117 -6.47 -10.86 -7.14
C SER A 117 -5.11 -11.49 -7.49
N THR A 118 -4.08 -10.68 -7.73
CA THR A 118 -2.73 -11.11 -8.12
C THR A 118 -1.69 -11.01 -7.01
N PHE A 119 -2.02 -10.47 -5.85
CA PHE A 119 -1.07 -10.30 -4.74
C PHE A 119 -0.35 -11.61 -4.36
N HIS A 120 -1.01 -12.76 -4.51
CA HIS A 120 -0.38 -14.06 -4.29
C HIS A 120 0.82 -14.34 -5.21
N GLN A 121 0.97 -13.63 -6.31
CA GLN A 121 2.13 -13.75 -7.22
C GLN A 121 3.31 -12.92 -6.73
N HIS A 122 3.07 -11.92 -5.89
CA HIS A 122 4.05 -10.94 -5.42
C HIS A 122 4.45 -11.14 -3.95
N VAL A 123 3.76 -11.99 -3.22
CA VAL A 123 4.11 -12.32 -1.83
C VAL A 123 4.72 -13.70 -1.78
N ALA A 124 5.84 -13.88 -1.10
CA ALA A 124 6.51 -15.16 -0.95
C ALA A 124 5.62 -16.19 -0.23
N PRO A 125 5.81 -17.51 -0.43
CA PRO A 125 5.14 -18.54 0.36
C PRO A 125 5.27 -18.26 1.87
N HIS A 126 4.16 -18.33 2.61
CA HIS A 126 4.03 -17.94 4.01
C HIS A 126 4.25 -16.45 4.33
N GLY A 127 4.51 -15.61 3.33
CA GLY A 127 4.66 -14.17 3.48
C GLY A 127 3.38 -13.48 3.95
N LEU A 128 3.51 -12.24 4.37
CA LEU A 128 2.43 -11.44 4.92
C LEU A 128 1.94 -10.38 3.93
N LEU A 129 0.65 -10.11 4.01
CA LEU A 129 0.00 -9.06 3.25
C LEU A 129 -0.79 -8.17 4.22
N PHE A 130 -0.52 -6.87 4.16
CA PHE A 130 -1.23 -5.83 4.90
C PHE A 130 -2.03 -5.00 3.92
N VAL A 131 -3.34 -4.99 4.04
CA VAL A 131 -4.23 -4.17 3.20
C VAL A 131 -5.14 -3.32 4.06
N LYS A 132 -5.18 -2.03 3.78
CA LYS A 132 -6.08 -1.06 4.40
C LYS A 132 -6.75 -0.24 3.32
N VAL A 133 -8.08 -0.17 3.35
CA VAL A 133 -8.86 0.59 2.37
C VAL A 133 -10.16 1.13 2.98
N ALA A 134 -10.61 2.27 2.49
CA ALA A 134 -11.87 2.86 2.92
C ALA A 134 -13.07 2.04 2.46
N THR A 135 -14.12 1.98 3.28
CA THR A 135 -15.38 1.29 2.95
C THR A 135 -16.46 2.25 2.48
N VAL A 136 -17.54 1.71 1.91
CA VAL A 136 -18.71 2.51 1.50
C VAL A 136 -19.36 3.26 2.67
N THR A 137 -19.17 2.80 3.91
CA THR A 137 -19.66 3.48 5.13
C THR A 137 -19.05 4.87 5.30
N ASN A 138 -17.85 5.11 4.74
CA ASN A 138 -17.21 6.43 4.73
C ASN A 138 -18.09 7.52 4.12
N GLN A 139 -18.96 7.15 3.16
CA GLN A 139 -19.87 8.10 2.50
C GLN A 139 -20.93 8.70 3.45
N GLN A 140 -21.08 8.17 4.65
CA GLN A 140 -21.93 8.77 5.69
C GLN A 140 -21.37 10.10 6.20
N ARG A 141 -20.04 10.31 6.13
CA ARG A 141 -19.36 11.51 6.63
C ARG A 141 -18.61 12.26 5.53
N HIS A 142 -18.16 11.55 4.49
CA HIS A 142 -17.27 12.09 3.47
C HIS A 142 -17.80 11.81 2.07
N SER A 143 -17.73 12.80 1.19
CA SER A 143 -18.06 12.66 -0.24
C SER A 143 -16.92 12.00 -1.06
N ARG A 144 -15.73 11.88 -0.47
CA ARG A 144 -14.55 11.28 -1.10
C ARG A 144 -13.96 10.18 -0.20
N PRO A 145 -13.27 9.17 -0.78
CA PRO A 145 -13.12 8.92 -2.21
C PRO A 145 -14.46 8.51 -2.86
N SER A 146 -14.49 8.49 -4.21
CA SER A 146 -15.68 8.04 -4.95
C SER A 146 -15.93 6.54 -4.72
N LYS A 147 -17.18 6.10 -4.90
CA LYS A 147 -17.61 4.71 -4.60
C LYS A 147 -16.72 3.64 -5.24
N ARG A 148 -16.15 3.88 -6.41
CA ARG A 148 -15.28 2.91 -7.10
C ARG A 148 -14.01 2.53 -6.31
N PHE A 149 -13.58 3.41 -5.40
CA PHE A 149 -12.40 3.22 -4.55
C PHE A 149 -12.76 2.80 -3.12
N LEU A 150 -13.99 2.35 -2.92
CA LEU A 150 -14.49 1.88 -1.64
C LEU A 150 -14.85 0.40 -1.74
N VAL A 151 -14.56 -0.35 -0.69
CA VAL A 151 -15.04 -1.74 -0.57
C VAL A 151 -16.42 -1.76 0.07
N GLU A 152 -17.24 -2.72 -0.34
CA GLU A 152 -18.48 -3.03 0.34
C GLU A 152 -18.19 -3.68 1.69
N ARG A 153 -19.19 -3.70 2.57
CA ARG A 153 -19.04 -4.27 3.90
C ARG A 153 -18.66 -5.75 3.84
N GLY A 154 -17.58 -6.13 4.50
CA GLY A 154 -17.07 -7.51 4.54
C GLY A 154 -16.42 -7.98 3.23
N GLU A 155 -16.27 -7.12 2.21
CA GLU A 155 -15.74 -7.51 0.91
C GLU A 155 -14.24 -7.82 0.92
N LEU A 156 -13.45 -7.04 1.69
CA LEU A 156 -12.00 -7.03 1.56
C LEU A 156 -11.33 -8.42 1.70
N PRO A 157 -11.65 -9.28 2.67
CA PRO A 157 -11.01 -10.59 2.74
C PRO A 157 -11.25 -11.46 1.51
N GLY A 158 -12.43 -11.35 0.89
CA GLY A 158 -12.79 -12.10 -0.33
C GLY A 158 -12.05 -11.64 -1.59
N LEU A 159 -11.43 -10.46 -1.57
CA LEU A 159 -10.63 -9.94 -2.69
C LEU A 159 -9.19 -10.48 -2.71
N LEU A 160 -8.77 -11.26 -1.70
CA LEU A 160 -7.40 -11.70 -1.50
C LEU A 160 -7.27 -13.24 -1.67
N PRO A 161 -7.47 -13.78 -2.89
CA PRO A 161 -7.34 -15.21 -3.13
C PRO A 161 -5.91 -15.70 -2.84
N GLY A 162 -5.78 -16.90 -2.28
CA GLY A 162 -4.48 -17.49 -1.92
C GLY A 162 -3.92 -16.98 -0.58
N PHE A 163 -4.72 -16.24 0.19
CA PHE A 163 -4.34 -15.77 1.51
C PHE A 163 -5.29 -16.26 2.60
N ALA A 164 -4.74 -16.65 3.73
CA ALA A 164 -5.48 -16.90 4.96
C ALA A 164 -5.49 -15.63 5.82
N THR A 165 -6.67 -15.11 6.16
CA THR A 165 -6.83 -13.95 7.02
C THR A 165 -6.34 -14.25 8.43
N LEU A 166 -5.43 -13.44 8.96
CA LEU A 166 -4.93 -13.48 10.33
C LEU A 166 -5.69 -12.51 11.23
N SER A 167 -5.96 -11.30 10.72
CA SER A 167 -6.76 -10.27 11.39
C SER A 167 -7.63 -9.56 10.36
N TYR A 168 -8.84 -9.21 10.76
CA TYR A 168 -9.75 -8.37 9.97
C TYR A 168 -10.53 -7.46 10.90
N ASP A 169 -10.42 -6.16 10.65
CA ASP A 169 -11.16 -5.11 11.34
C ASP A 169 -11.87 -4.24 10.34
N GLU A 170 -13.14 -3.89 10.61
CA GLU A 170 -13.93 -2.99 9.77
C GLU A 170 -14.75 -2.06 10.66
N GLU A 171 -14.23 -0.87 10.88
CA GLU A 171 -14.82 0.11 11.78
C GLU A 171 -14.39 1.54 11.48
N TRP A 172 -14.84 2.49 12.28
CA TRP A 172 -14.34 3.85 12.29
C TRP A 172 -13.02 3.93 13.05
N PHE A 173 -11.95 4.23 12.32
CA PHE A 173 -10.66 4.61 12.87
C PHE A 173 -10.56 6.13 12.75
N ASP A 174 -10.67 6.81 13.88
CA ASP A 174 -10.82 8.26 13.94
C ASP A 174 -11.98 8.76 13.05
N ASP A 175 -11.68 9.42 11.95
CA ASP A 175 -12.65 10.00 11.04
C ASP A 175 -12.84 9.20 9.73
N ARG A 176 -12.18 8.05 9.57
CA ARG A 176 -12.31 7.18 8.39
C ARG A 176 -12.87 5.81 8.77
N HIS A 177 -13.88 5.36 8.04
CA HIS A 177 -14.33 3.98 8.14
C HIS A 177 -13.52 3.12 7.18
N GLU A 178 -12.74 2.21 7.72
CA GLU A 178 -11.78 1.40 6.99
C GLU A 178 -12.03 -0.08 7.20
N ALA A 179 -11.68 -0.86 6.18
CA ALA A 179 -11.44 -2.29 6.28
C ALA A 179 -9.93 -2.53 6.29
N ARG A 180 -9.45 -3.25 7.29
CA ARG A 180 -8.04 -3.59 7.50
C ARG A 180 -7.88 -5.09 7.56
N VAL A 181 -6.98 -5.63 6.77
CA VAL A 181 -6.67 -7.07 6.73
C VAL A 181 -5.17 -7.27 6.90
N VAL A 182 -4.80 -8.15 7.82
CA VAL A 182 -3.51 -8.82 7.79
C VAL A 182 -3.75 -10.27 7.39
N ALA A 183 -3.04 -10.73 6.36
CA ALA A 183 -3.23 -12.07 5.82
C ALA A 183 -1.89 -12.74 5.54
N ARG A 184 -1.87 -14.06 5.54
CA ARG A 184 -0.70 -14.88 5.23
C ARG A 184 -0.92 -15.63 3.94
N ARG A 185 0.07 -15.62 3.04
CA ARG A 185 0.01 -16.41 1.83
C ARG A 185 -0.06 -17.91 2.18
N SER A 186 -1.11 -18.54 1.70
CA SER A 186 -1.26 -20.00 1.78
C SER A 186 -0.27 -20.67 0.82
N VAL A 187 0.21 -21.84 1.19
CA VAL A 187 0.99 -22.73 0.33
C VAL A 187 0.09 -23.91 0.02
N GLU A 188 -0.24 -24.06 -1.23
CA GLU A 188 -0.83 -25.30 -1.73
C GLU A 188 0.23 -26.37 -1.93
#